data_43d21b8f64c7795b034ecd8f133e7969
#
_entry.id   43d21b8f64c7795b034ecd8f133e7969
#
_cell.length_a   1.000
_cell.length_b   1.000
_cell.length_c   1.000
_cell.angle_alpha   90.00
_cell.angle_beta   90.00
_cell.angle_gamma   90.00
#
_symmetry.space_group_name_H-M   'P 1'
#
loop_
_entity.id
_entity.type
_entity.pdbx_description
1 polymer ?
#
loop_
_entity_poly.entity_id
_entity_poly.type
_entity_poly.pdbx_seq_one_letter_code
_entity_poly.pdbx_strand_id
1 'polypeptide(L)'
;MTLLSCITALTLSAVMIYSPLKLLSDVLLKQAEIEEDILLNQNMNRAMELLMRAIREAGYRSNQNSKNENDIQIKQGGLFRGSDAIELMQDLPKHLAYDCMGNILSKERTRHRKTYQHFYLERSRNDPRSAILICQSLDRQGRLHQAELLNQVQYLQIHWVNPHAVDINSMKPKVASGLIKISLGVERKSQAGKGNTLIEQVRLVAPRHI
;
A
#
# COMPACT_ATOMS: atom_id res chain seq x y z
N MET A 1 56.57 -12.37 -38.98
CA MET A 1 55.62 -11.66 -38.11
C MET A 1 56.42 -11.07 -36.96
N THR A 2 56.40 -9.76 -36.81
CA THR A 2 57.17 -9.11 -35.76
C THR A 2 56.38 -9.12 -34.43
N LEU A 3 57.08 -9.23 -33.34
CA LEU A 3 56.52 -9.25 -31.99
C LEU A 3 55.59 -8.02 -31.74
N LEU A 4 55.90 -6.91 -32.35
CA LEU A 4 55.08 -5.71 -32.33
C LEU A 4 53.68 -5.92 -32.94
N SER A 5 53.58 -6.66 -34.06
CA SER A 5 52.30 -6.92 -34.72
C SER A 5 51.39 -7.85 -33.88
N CYS A 6 51.95 -8.76 -33.12
CA CYS A 6 51.18 -9.57 -32.17
C CYS A 6 50.64 -8.77 -31.00
N ILE A 7 51.44 -7.84 -30.44
CA ILE A 7 50.99 -6.98 -29.30
C ILE A 7 49.88 -6.06 -29.76
N THR A 8 50.00 -5.43 -30.92
CA THR A 8 48.96 -4.52 -31.48
C THR A 8 47.66 -5.29 -31.78
N ALA A 9 47.72 -6.51 -32.29
CA ALA A 9 46.54 -7.32 -32.53
C ALA A 9 45.83 -7.73 -31.23
N LEU A 10 46.59 -8.09 -30.18
CA LEU A 10 46.06 -8.42 -28.87
C LEU A 10 45.39 -7.24 -28.19
N THR A 11 46.00 -6.05 -28.25
CA THR A 11 45.41 -4.84 -27.63
C THR A 11 44.11 -4.43 -28.35
N LEU A 12 44.10 -4.46 -29.68
CA LEU A 12 42.89 -4.18 -30.46
C LEU A 12 41.76 -5.18 -30.17
N SER A 13 42.05 -6.47 -30.08
CA SER A 13 41.06 -7.47 -29.77
C SER A 13 40.50 -7.33 -28.33
N ALA A 14 41.36 -6.96 -27.37
CA ALA A 14 40.93 -6.71 -25.99
C ALA A 14 39.97 -5.51 -25.90
N VAL A 15 40.25 -4.43 -26.60
CA VAL A 15 39.36 -3.23 -26.66
C VAL A 15 38.02 -3.58 -27.32
N MET A 16 38.05 -4.36 -28.44
CA MET A 16 36.83 -4.78 -29.13
C MET A 16 35.90 -5.66 -28.26
N ILE A 17 36.46 -6.46 -27.37
CA ILE A 17 35.68 -7.33 -26.44
C ILE A 17 35.20 -6.54 -25.21
N TYR A 18 36.03 -5.65 -24.68
CA TYR A 18 35.72 -4.90 -23.45
C TYR A 18 34.52 -3.95 -23.62
N SER A 19 34.43 -3.27 -24.77
CA SER A 19 33.36 -2.32 -25.04
C SER A 19 31.94 -2.94 -24.99
N PRO A 20 31.64 -4.03 -25.74
CA PRO A 20 30.31 -4.64 -25.66
C PRO A 20 30.01 -5.30 -24.29
N LEU A 21 31.02 -5.83 -23.58
CA LEU A 21 30.82 -6.39 -22.24
C LEU A 21 30.39 -5.30 -21.27
N LYS A 22 30.98 -4.11 -21.30
CA LYS A 22 30.58 -3.00 -20.47
C LYS A 22 29.15 -2.54 -20.77
N LEU A 23 28.80 -2.40 -22.05
CA LEU A 23 27.44 -2.06 -22.47
C LEU A 23 26.42 -3.09 -22.00
N LEU A 24 26.74 -4.38 -22.13
CA LEU A 24 25.87 -5.44 -21.64
C LEU A 24 25.65 -5.37 -20.13
N SER A 25 26.72 -5.14 -19.36
CA SER A 25 26.63 -4.97 -17.91
C SER A 25 25.73 -3.79 -17.53
N ASP A 26 25.89 -2.63 -18.19
CA ASP A 26 25.09 -1.43 -17.93
C ASP A 26 23.61 -1.65 -18.29
N VAL A 27 23.33 -2.39 -19.37
CA VAL A 27 21.97 -2.74 -19.78
C VAL A 27 21.32 -3.68 -18.76
N LEU A 28 22.03 -4.70 -18.31
CA LEU A 28 21.51 -5.66 -17.31
C LEU A 28 21.22 -4.97 -15.98
N LEU A 29 22.09 -4.06 -15.52
CA LEU A 29 21.85 -3.28 -14.31
C LEU A 29 20.60 -2.39 -14.42
N LYS A 30 20.43 -1.71 -15.57
CA LYS A 30 19.22 -0.92 -15.82
C LYS A 30 17.95 -1.76 -15.89
N GLN A 31 18.04 -2.93 -16.51
CA GLN A 31 16.89 -3.85 -16.58
C GLN A 31 16.47 -4.29 -15.19
N ALA A 32 17.41 -4.69 -14.33
CA ALA A 32 17.12 -5.06 -12.94
C ALA A 32 16.47 -3.91 -12.15
N GLU A 33 16.94 -2.67 -12.36
CA GLU A 33 16.35 -1.48 -11.73
C GLU A 33 14.91 -1.24 -12.19
N ILE A 34 14.62 -1.41 -13.49
CA ILE A 34 13.26 -1.26 -14.04
C ILE A 34 12.33 -2.37 -13.51
N GLU A 35 12.81 -3.60 -13.42
CA GLU A 35 12.03 -4.72 -12.88
C GLU A 35 11.66 -4.48 -11.41
N GLU A 36 12.60 -3.99 -10.59
CA GLU A 36 12.34 -3.62 -9.19
C GLU A 36 11.27 -2.53 -9.09
N ASP A 37 11.32 -1.51 -9.95
CA ASP A 37 10.33 -0.44 -10.02
C ASP A 37 8.93 -0.94 -10.39
N ILE A 38 8.86 -1.83 -11.37
CA ILE A 38 7.58 -2.41 -11.80
C ILE A 38 6.97 -3.21 -10.63
N LEU A 39 7.76 -4.04 -9.96
CA LEU A 39 7.31 -4.82 -8.80
C LEU A 39 6.86 -3.93 -7.65
N LEU A 40 7.60 -2.88 -7.34
CA LEU A 40 7.22 -1.93 -6.29
C LEU A 40 5.89 -1.25 -6.60
N ASN A 41 5.72 -0.74 -7.84
CA ASN A 41 4.48 -0.12 -8.29
C ASN A 41 3.30 -1.10 -8.28
N GLN A 42 3.50 -2.35 -8.69
CA GLN A 42 2.46 -3.39 -8.65
C GLN A 42 2.04 -3.70 -7.21
N ASN A 43 3.00 -3.86 -6.30
CA ASN A 43 2.73 -4.12 -4.89
C ASN A 43 2.01 -2.94 -4.24
N MET A 44 2.42 -1.71 -4.55
CA MET A 44 1.78 -0.49 -4.06
C MET A 44 0.34 -0.37 -4.57
N ASN A 45 0.10 -0.62 -5.86
CA ASN A 45 -1.25 -0.63 -6.44
C ASN A 45 -2.12 -1.70 -5.77
N ARG A 46 -1.60 -2.91 -5.58
CA ARG A 46 -2.32 -4.01 -4.92
C ARG A 46 -2.70 -3.65 -3.48
N ALA A 47 -1.79 -3.10 -2.71
CA ALA A 47 -2.04 -2.68 -1.33
C ALA A 47 -3.11 -1.57 -1.27
N MET A 48 -3.03 -0.59 -2.18
CA MET A 48 -4.02 0.49 -2.29
C MET A 48 -5.39 -0.03 -2.71
N GLU A 49 -5.46 -0.97 -3.64
CA GLU A 49 -6.73 -1.59 -4.06
C GLU A 49 -7.40 -2.36 -2.92
N LEU A 50 -6.63 -3.13 -2.15
CA LEU A 50 -7.14 -3.83 -0.96
C LEU A 50 -7.71 -2.85 0.06
N LEU A 51 -6.98 -1.78 0.36
CA LEU A 51 -7.42 -0.74 1.29
C LEU A 51 -8.67 -0.01 0.77
N MET A 52 -8.70 0.40 -0.51
CA MET A 52 -9.87 1.03 -1.11
C MET A 52 -11.09 0.11 -1.14
N ARG A 53 -10.88 -1.18 -1.42
CA ARG A 53 -11.95 -2.18 -1.39
C ARG A 53 -12.52 -2.31 0.02
N ALA A 54 -11.67 -2.45 1.02
CA ALA A 54 -12.07 -2.54 2.42
C ALA A 54 -12.88 -1.30 2.85
N ILE A 55 -12.46 -0.09 2.46
CA ILE A 55 -13.19 1.16 2.74
C ILE A 55 -14.54 1.20 2.02
N ARG A 56 -14.63 0.76 0.76
CA ARG A 56 -15.91 0.71 0.03
C ARG A 56 -16.89 -0.27 0.65
N GLU A 57 -16.39 -1.38 1.17
CA GLU A 57 -17.20 -2.40 1.81
C GLU A 57 -17.55 -2.04 3.26
N ALA A 58 -16.76 -1.16 3.89
CA ALA A 58 -17.01 -0.67 5.24
C ALA A 58 -18.34 0.11 5.29
N GLY A 59 -19.09 -0.05 6.39
CA GLY A 59 -20.42 0.54 6.52
C GLY A 59 -21.53 -0.22 5.80
N TYR A 60 -21.22 -1.32 5.07
CA TYR A 60 -22.28 -2.20 4.57
C TYR A 60 -23.05 -2.80 5.75
N ARG A 61 -24.37 -2.60 5.74
CA ARG A 61 -25.30 -3.09 6.78
C ARG A 61 -26.30 -4.03 6.15
N SER A 62 -26.42 -5.20 6.76
CA SER A 62 -27.46 -6.17 6.41
C SER A 62 -28.85 -5.74 6.89
N ASN A 63 -28.93 -4.93 7.97
CA ASN A 63 -30.15 -4.40 8.58
C ASN A 63 -30.05 -2.89 8.75
N GLN A 64 -30.99 -2.14 8.17
CA GLN A 64 -31.05 -0.67 8.21
C GLN A 64 -31.32 -0.06 9.60
N ASN A 65 -31.67 -0.88 10.62
CA ASN A 65 -32.06 -0.40 11.95
C ASN A 65 -30.90 -0.25 12.94
N SER A 66 -29.68 -0.61 12.58
CA SER A 66 -28.52 -0.52 13.47
C SER A 66 -27.70 0.73 13.11
N LYS A 67 -28.01 1.86 13.73
CA LYS A 67 -27.17 3.08 13.67
C LYS A 67 -25.96 2.92 14.61
N ASN A 68 -24.92 2.26 14.16
CA ASN A 68 -23.62 2.39 14.82
C ASN A 68 -22.75 3.34 13.96
N GLU A 69 -22.48 4.52 14.48
CA GLU A 69 -21.73 5.59 13.82
C GLU A 69 -20.24 5.29 13.62
N ASN A 70 -19.77 4.10 14.03
CA ASN A 70 -18.34 3.79 14.15
C ASN A 70 -17.83 2.72 13.18
N ASP A 71 -18.46 2.59 12.01
CA ASP A 71 -18.03 1.54 11.05
C ASP A 71 -16.69 1.88 10.36
N ILE A 72 -16.31 3.15 10.33
CA ILE A 72 -15.01 3.63 9.83
C ILE A 72 -14.40 4.55 10.87
N GLN A 73 -13.28 4.15 11.44
CA GLN A 73 -12.53 4.96 12.40
C GLN A 73 -11.13 5.25 11.86
N ILE A 74 -10.82 6.53 11.67
CA ILE A 74 -9.48 6.97 11.30
C ILE A 74 -8.77 7.42 12.57
N LYS A 75 -7.65 6.78 12.90
CA LYS A 75 -6.78 7.12 14.01
C LYS A 75 -5.59 7.91 13.48
N GLN A 76 -5.55 9.18 13.78
CA GLN A 76 -4.42 10.05 13.40
C GLN A 76 -3.24 9.87 14.36
N GLY A 77 -2.02 10.05 13.85
CA GLY A 77 -0.82 10.03 14.68
C GLY A 77 -0.42 8.65 15.19
N GLY A 78 -0.49 7.63 14.34
CA GLY A 78 -0.10 6.27 14.68
C GLY A 78 1.38 6.08 15.03
N LEU A 79 1.78 4.84 15.30
CA LEU A 79 3.07 4.46 15.88
C LEU A 79 4.30 4.83 15.02
N PHE A 80 4.13 4.97 13.71
CA PHE A 80 5.24 5.28 12.80
C PHE A 80 5.10 6.69 12.22
N ARG A 81 6.01 7.59 12.62
CA ARG A 81 6.14 8.97 12.09
C ARG A 81 4.82 9.76 12.01
N GLY A 82 3.88 9.50 12.93
CA GLY A 82 2.57 10.15 12.91
C GLY A 82 1.68 9.73 11.73
N SER A 83 1.97 8.59 11.10
CA SER A 83 1.12 8.01 10.06
C SER A 83 -0.25 7.61 10.61
N ASP A 84 -1.26 7.72 9.78
CA ASP A 84 -2.63 7.38 10.19
C ASP A 84 -2.85 5.87 10.14
N ALA A 85 -3.87 5.42 10.89
CA ALA A 85 -4.39 4.06 10.84
C ALA A 85 -5.90 4.12 10.60
N ILE A 86 -6.46 3.07 10.00
CA ILE A 86 -7.89 2.97 9.75
C ILE A 86 -8.43 1.64 10.25
N GLU A 87 -9.49 1.72 11.04
CA GLU A 87 -10.27 0.58 11.50
C GLU A 87 -11.60 0.54 10.76
N LEU A 88 -11.91 -0.60 10.19
CA LEU A 88 -13.07 -0.82 9.35
C LEU A 88 -13.90 -1.96 9.93
N MET A 89 -15.19 -1.70 10.13
CA MET A 89 -16.16 -2.72 10.53
C MET A 89 -17.26 -2.78 9.48
N GLN A 90 -17.72 -3.99 9.19
CA GLN A 90 -18.84 -4.20 8.27
C GLN A 90 -19.63 -5.44 8.69
N ASP A 91 -20.92 -5.46 8.38
CA ASP A 91 -21.70 -6.67 8.46
C ASP A 91 -21.28 -7.65 7.36
N LEU A 92 -21.35 -8.94 7.63
CA LEU A 92 -21.04 -9.96 6.66
C LEU A 92 -21.99 -9.83 5.46
N PRO A 93 -21.48 -9.53 4.25
CA PRO A 93 -22.33 -9.37 3.09
C PRO A 93 -22.93 -10.71 2.66
N LYS A 94 -24.02 -10.66 1.87
CA LYS A 94 -24.66 -11.86 1.31
C LYS A 94 -23.83 -12.51 0.18
N HIS A 95 -22.92 -11.75 -0.42
CA HIS A 95 -21.98 -12.21 -1.45
C HIS A 95 -20.65 -12.62 -0.82
N LEU A 96 -19.81 -13.30 -1.59
CA LEU A 96 -18.47 -13.68 -1.17
C LEU A 96 -17.65 -12.42 -0.82
N ALA A 97 -17.22 -12.34 0.43
CA ALA A 97 -16.28 -11.33 0.89
C ALA A 97 -14.98 -12.01 1.34
N TYR A 98 -13.90 -11.27 1.25
CA TYR A 98 -12.57 -11.75 1.59
C TYR A 98 -11.95 -10.83 2.63
N ASP A 99 -11.18 -11.42 3.55
CA ASP A 99 -10.30 -10.64 4.40
C ASP A 99 -9.07 -10.15 3.61
N CYS A 100 -8.22 -9.35 4.25
CA CYS A 100 -7.00 -8.86 3.62
C CYS A 100 -5.94 -9.95 3.34
N MET A 101 -6.14 -11.15 3.83
CA MET A 101 -5.30 -12.32 3.55
C MET A 101 -5.86 -13.18 2.41
N GLY A 102 -7.02 -12.80 1.83
CA GLY A 102 -7.68 -13.56 0.78
C GLY A 102 -8.52 -14.73 1.29
N ASN A 103 -8.76 -14.85 2.59
CA ASN A 103 -9.64 -15.88 3.12
C ASN A 103 -11.10 -15.47 2.97
N ILE A 104 -11.95 -16.44 2.62
CA ILE A 104 -13.40 -16.21 2.53
C ILE A 104 -13.96 -15.92 3.92
N LEU A 105 -14.66 -14.80 4.04
CA LEU A 105 -15.40 -14.42 5.21
C LEU A 105 -16.74 -15.16 5.23
N SER A 106 -16.90 -16.11 6.13
CA SER A 106 -18.14 -16.88 6.32
C SER A 106 -18.71 -16.66 7.72
N LYS A 107 -19.95 -17.07 7.94
CA LYS A 107 -20.60 -16.98 9.25
C LYS A 107 -19.85 -17.76 10.33
N GLU A 108 -19.17 -18.83 9.92
CA GLU A 108 -18.39 -19.67 10.82
C GLU A 108 -17.05 -19.02 11.19
N ARG A 109 -16.54 -18.11 10.36
CA ARG A 109 -15.26 -17.41 10.56
C ARG A 109 -15.41 -16.02 11.16
N THR A 110 -16.63 -15.51 11.32
CA THR A 110 -16.90 -14.16 11.82
C THR A 110 -17.67 -14.21 13.14
N ARG A 111 -17.33 -13.30 14.07
CA ARG A 111 -18.05 -13.13 15.33
C ARG A 111 -19.24 -12.18 15.10
N HIS A 112 -20.44 -12.59 15.52
CA HIS A 112 -21.67 -11.79 15.38
C HIS A 112 -21.96 -11.31 13.95
N ARG A 113 -21.50 -12.03 12.92
CA ARG A 113 -21.60 -11.63 11.52
C ARG A 113 -20.95 -10.28 11.20
N LYS A 114 -20.00 -9.84 12.01
CA LYS A 114 -19.23 -8.63 11.76
C LYS A 114 -17.80 -8.99 11.39
N THR A 115 -17.26 -8.29 10.41
CA THR A 115 -15.86 -8.38 10.02
C THR A 115 -15.13 -7.16 10.53
N TYR A 116 -13.90 -7.34 10.92
CA TYR A 116 -13.01 -6.29 11.40
C TYR A 116 -11.73 -6.33 10.57
N GLN A 117 -11.34 -5.18 10.06
CA GLN A 117 -10.08 -5.00 9.35
C GLN A 117 -9.42 -3.72 9.87
N HIS A 118 -8.13 -3.80 10.15
CA HIS A 118 -7.33 -2.68 10.62
C HIS A 118 -6.08 -2.54 9.77
N PHE A 119 -5.88 -1.38 9.16
CA PHE A 119 -4.71 -1.04 8.37
C PHE A 119 -3.88 0.01 9.11
N TYR A 120 -2.60 -0.29 9.30
CA TYR A 120 -1.68 0.57 10.02
C TYR A 120 -0.25 0.34 9.59
N LEU A 121 0.65 1.26 9.96
CA LEU A 121 2.07 1.12 9.73
C LEU A 121 2.78 0.60 10.99
N GLU A 122 3.58 -0.44 10.81
CA GLU A 122 4.49 -0.95 11.82
C GLU A 122 5.94 -0.72 11.36
N ARG A 123 6.83 -0.38 12.30
CA ARG A 123 8.24 -0.17 12.00
C ARG A 123 8.86 -1.46 11.47
N SER A 124 9.59 -1.37 10.37
CA SER A 124 10.33 -2.50 9.83
C SER A 124 11.43 -2.94 10.79
N ARG A 125 11.56 -4.26 11.00
CA ARG A 125 12.65 -4.81 11.83
C ARG A 125 14.01 -4.68 11.18
N ASN A 126 14.05 -4.69 9.85
CA ASN A 126 15.28 -4.67 9.07
C ASN A 126 15.77 -3.25 8.77
N ASP A 127 14.87 -2.26 8.76
CA ASP A 127 15.19 -0.88 8.45
C ASP A 127 14.35 0.06 9.33
N PRO A 128 14.92 0.62 10.41
CA PRO A 128 14.19 1.50 11.32
C PRO A 128 13.64 2.79 10.68
N ARG A 129 14.13 3.14 9.49
CA ARG A 129 13.70 4.34 8.75
C ARG A 129 12.46 4.10 7.91
N SER A 130 12.09 2.84 7.69
CA SER A 130 10.94 2.43 6.91
C SER A 130 9.92 1.67 7.76
N ALA A 131 8.69 1.63 7.28
CA ALA A 131 7.61 0.86 7.87
C ALA A 131 7.09 -0.20 6.91
N ILE A 132 6.28 -1.07 7.46
CA ILE A 132 5.52 -2.09 6.75
C ILE A 132 4.05 -1.74 6.90
N LEU A 133 3.31 -1.70 5.79
CA LEU A 133 1.86 -1.60 5.83
C LEU A 133 1.28 -2.97 6.17
N ILE A 134 0.60 -3.03 7.31
CA ILE A 134 0.00 -4.25 7.83
C ILE A 134 -1.52 -4.14 7.72
N CYS A 135 -2.14 -5.22 7.30
CA CYS A 135 -3.55 -5.44 7.50
C CYS A 135 -3.77 -6.50 8.56
N GLN A 136 -4.65 -6.20 9.49
CA GLN A 136 -5.02 -7.07 10.59
C GLN A 136 -6.51 -7.37 10.52
N SER A 137 -6.88 -8.64 10.71
CA SER A 137 -8.28 -9.08 10.76
C SER A 137 -8.54 -9.96 11.98
N LEU A 138 -9.79 -10.02 12.44
CA LEU A 138 -10.22 -10.86 13.55
C LEU A 138 -10.91 -12.13 13.02
N ASP A 139 -10.53 -13.28 13.58
CA ASP A 139 -11.26 -14.52 13.38
C ASP A 139 -12.48 -14.64 14.32
N ARG A 140 -13.22 -15.75 14.22
CA ARG A 140 -14.38 -16.03 15.07
C ARG A 140 -14.01 -16.14 16.57
N GLN A 141 -12.81 -16.60 16.88
CA GLN A 141 -12.32 -16.74 18.25
C GLN A 141 -11.78 -15.40 18.80
N GLY A 142 -11.77 -14.35 18.00
CA GLY A 142 -11.20 -13.05 18.36
C GLY A 142 -9.67 -13.02 18.29
N ARG A 143 -9.05 -14.00 17.60
CA ARG A 143 -7.61 -13.97 17.36
C ARG A 143 -7.31 -13.02 16.22
N LEU A 144 -6.26 -12.25 16.41
CA LEU A 144 -5.76 -11.34 15.39
C LEU A 144 -4.88 -12.10 14.40
N HIS A 145 -5.26 -12.01 13.14
CA HIS A 145 -4.44 -12.44 12.02
C HIS A 145 -3.93 -11.20 11.30
N GLN A 146 -2.68 -11.19 10.93
CA GLN A 146 -2.05 -10.06 10.25
C GLN A 146 -1.32 -10.49 8.99
N ALA A 147 -1.33 -9.64 7.98
CA ALA A 147 -0.61 -9.80 6.74
C ALA A 147 0.18 -8.53 6.41
N GLU A 148 1.41 -8.71 5.99
CA GLU A 148 2.23 -7.64 5.44
C GLU A 148 1.79 -7.39 4.00
N LEU A 149 1.36 -6.17 3.70
CA LEU A 149 0.88 -5.78 2.38
C LEU A 149 1.96 -5.10 1.54
N LEU A 150 2.77 -4.27 2.18
CA LEU A 150 3.77 -3.46 1.49
C LEU A 150 4.91 -3.08 2.43
N ASN A 151 6.14 -3.24 1.95
CA ASN A 151 7.36 -2.85 2.65
C ASN A 151 7.85 -1.47 2.19
N GLN A 152 8.83 -0.91 2.91
CA GLN A 152 9.49 0.36 2.58
C GLN A 152 8.55 1.58 2.58
N VAL A 153 7.47 1.52 3.33
CA VAL A 153 6.52 2.62 3.48
C VAL A 153 7.11 3.71 4.35
N GLN A 154 6.98 4.97 3.92
CA GLN A 154 7.43 6.14 4.66
C GLN A 154 6.30 6.81 5.44
N TYR A 155 5.10 6.83 4.87
CA TYR A 155 3.91 7.36 5.53
C TYR A 155 2.64 6.80 4.92
N LEU A 156 1.58 6.80 5.72
CA LEU A 156 0.20 6.59 5.33
C LEU A 156 -0.63 7.73 5.92
N GLN A 157 -1.34 8.46 5.09
CA GLN A 157 -2.23 9.53 5.50
C GLN A 157 -3.65 9.27 4.99
N ILE A 158 -4.62 9.40 5.86
CA ILE A 158 -6.03 9.10 5.58
C ILE A 158 -6.89 10.23 6.12
N HIS A 159 -7.55 10.96 5.22
CA HIS A 159 -8.35 12.12 5.60
C HIS A 159 -9.74 12.08 4.97
N TRP A 160 -10.74 12.51 5.75
CA TRP A 160 -12.04 12.81 5.19
C TRP A 160 -11.97 14.08 4.34
N VAL A 161 -12.50 14.01 3.13
CA VAL A 161 -12.65 15.16 2.23
C VAL A 161 -14.13 15.46 2.12
N ASN A 162 -14.55 16.61 2.66
CA ASN A 162 -15.91 17.10 2.48
C ASN A 162 -16.01 17.78 1.11
N PRO A 163 -16.76 17.25 0.13
CA PRO A 163 -16.92 17.88 -1.16
C PRO A 163 -17.70 19.21 -1.09
N HIS A 164 -18.35 19.51 0.05
CA HIS A 164 -19.20 20.70 0.26
C HIS A 164 -18.64 21.70 1.27
N ALA A 165 -17.34 21.77 1.48
CA ALA A 165 -16.71 22.75 2.39
C ALA A 165 -16.81 24.22 1.89
N VAL A 166 -17.80 24.56 1.05
CA VAL A 166 -18.02 25.93 0.55
C VAL A 166 -19.21 26.63 1.20
N ASP A 167 -20.00 25.97 2.05
CA ASP A 167 -21.14 26.63 2.71
C ASP A 167 -20.82 27.04 4.15
N ILE A 168 -20.47 28.33 4.29
CA ILE A 168 -20.05 29.02 5.54
C ILE A 168 -21.16 29.11 6.59
N ASN A 169 -22.40 28.71 6.30
CA ASN A 169 -23.57 29.01 7.15
C ASN A 169 -24.40 27.84 7.67
N SER A 170 -23.99 26.59 7.53
CA SER A 170 -24.77 25.49 8.12
C SER A 170 -24.07 24.86 9.33
N MET A 171 -24.59 25.21 10.52
CA MET A 171 -24.11 24.76 11.85
C MET A 171 -24.38 23.27 12.17
N LYS A 172 -24.59 22.39 11.20
CA LYS A 172 -24.69 20.94 11.44
C LYS A 172 -23.91 20.21 10.36
N PRO A 173 -22.87 19.42 10.69
CA PRO A 173 -22.28 18.50 9.73
C PRO A 173 -23.34 17.45 9.41
N LYS A 174 -24.07 17.68 8.33
CA LYS A 174 -24.85 16.61 7.70
C LYS A 174 -23.80 15.62 7.21
N VAL A 175 -23.78 14.40 7.74
CA VAL A 175 -22.95 13.28 7.27
C VAL A 175 -23.41 12.96 5.86
N ALA A 176 -22.95 13.74 4.90
CA ALA A 176 -23.22 13.56 3.49
C ALA A 176 -21.97 12.91 2.89
N SER A 177 -22.12 11.70 2.38
CA SER A 177 -21.23 11.00 1.42
C SER A 177 -19.80 11.58 1.35
N GLY A 178 -19.06 11.47 2.44
CA GLY A 178 -17.67 11.95 2.49
C GLY A 178 -16.79 11.07 1.61
N LEU A 179 -15.87 11.70 0.90
CA LEU A 179 -14.77 11.02 0.24
C LEU A 179 -13.63 10.82 1.25
N ILE A 180 -12.97 9.68 1.19
CA ILE A 180 -11.76 9.44 1.95
C ILE A 180 -10.58 9.56 0.98
N LYS A 181 -9.67 10.48 1.30
CA LYS A 181 -8.38 10.62 0.61
C LYS A 181 -7.36 9.75 1.32
N ILE A 182 -6.68 8.91 0.56
CA ILE A 182 -5.60 8.07 1.03
C ILE A 182 -4.33 8.49 0.28
N SER A 183 -3.28 8.81 1.03
CA SER A 183 -1.95 9.11 0.50
C SER A 183 -0.96 8.11 1.09
N LEU A 184 -0.25 7.38 0.23
CA LEU A 184 0.72 6.38 0.59
C LEU A 184 2.06 6.74 -0.05
N GLY A 185 3.09 6.94 0.78
CA GLY A 185 4.45 7.21 0.34
C GLY A 185 5.37 6.02 0.57
N VAL A 186 6.12 5.62 -0.46
CA VAL A 186 7.06 4.50 -0.42
C VAL A 186 8.43 4.98 -0.87
N GLU A 187 9.45 4.55 -0.15
CA GLU A 187 10.84 4.90 -0.45
C GLU A 187 11.44 3.88 -1.41
N ARG A 188 11.91 4.38 -2.54
CA ARG A 188 12.71 3.60 -3.48
C ARG A 188 14.19 3.78 -3.16
N LYS A 189 14.91 2.70 -2.93
CA LYS A 189 16.36 2.70 -2.77
C LYS A 189 17.02 2.67 -4.14
N SER A 190 17.74 3.73 -4.51
CA SER A 190 18.52 3.72 -5.75
C SER A 190 19.80 2.91 -5.55
N GLN A 191 20.03 1.89 -6.38
CA GLN A 191 21.26 1.11 -6.39
C GLN A 191 22.48 1.90 -6.89
N ALA A 192 22.26 2.99 -7.62
CA ALA A 192 23.32 3.78 -8.26
C ALA A 192 23.92 4.90 -7.39
N GLY A 193 23.70 4.88 -6.07
CA GLY A 193 24.22 5.95 -5.16
C GLY A 193 23.54 7.32 -5.36
N LYS A 194 22.57 7.42 -6.22
CA LYS A 194 21.64 8.56 -6.34
C LYS A 194 20.61 8.39 -5.24
N GLY A 195 20.53 9.31 -4.31
CA GLY A 195 19.69 9.27 -3.13
C GLY A 195 18.32 8.61 -3.27
N ASN A 196 17.71 8.24 -2.17
CA ASN A 196 16.42 7.58 -2.14
C ASN A 196 15.32 8.47 -2.74
N THR A 197 14.46 7.91 -3.57
CA THR A 197 13.34 8.63 -4.20
C THR A 197 12.05 8.22 -3.52
N LEU A 198 11.22 9.20 -3.15
CA LEU A 198 9.89 8.95 -2.60
C LEU A 198 8.88 8.84 -3.75
N ILE A 199 8.17 7.74 -3.80
CA ILE A 199 7.04 7.52 -4.71
C ILE A 199 5.77 7.68 -3.90
N GLU A 200 4.89 8.59 -4.32
CA GLU A 200 3.61 8.83 -3.67
C GLU A 200 2.45 8.37 -4.55
N GLN A 201 1.51 7.68 -3.95
CA GLN A 201 0.20 7.41 -4.55
C GLN A 201 -0.91 8.05 -3.75
N VAL A 202 -1.80 8.76 -4.44
CA VAL A 202 -3.00 9.36 -3.85
C VAL A 202 -4.24 8.76 -4.50
N ARG A 203 -5.21 8.35 -3.70
CA ARG A 203 -6.50 7.82 -4.14
C ARG A 203 -7.64 8.45 -3.35
N LEU A 204 -8.78 8.60 -4.03
CA LEU A 204 -10.04 9.02 -3.42
C LEU A 204 -11.01 7.84 -3.47
N VAL A 205 -11.65 7.56 -2.37
CA VAL A 205 -12.62 6.47 -2.26
C VAL A 205 -13.88 6.96 -1.55
N ALA A 206 -15.04 6.58 -2.09
CA ALA A 206 -16.33 6.79 -1.45
C ALA A 206 -16.74 5.48 -0.75
N PRO A 207 -16.97 5.49 0.57
CA PRO A 207 -17.61 4.36 1.24
C PRO A 207 -19.03 4.16 0.67
N ARG A 208 -19.43 2.90 0.52
CA ARG A 208 -20.81 2.59 0.18
C ARG A 208 -21.66 2.76 1.44
N HIS A 209 -22.74 3.52 1.39
CA HIS A 209 -23.74 3.59 2.48
C HIS A 209 -23.35 4.41 3.73
N ILE A 210 -22.78 5.57 3.54
CA ILE A 210 -22.80 6.59 4.61
C ILE A 210 -24.03 7.49 4.43
#